data_dfa21013f27cfa47f869a67280ed5159
#
_entry.id   dfa21013f27cfa47f869a67280ed5159
#
_cell.length_a   1.000
_cell.length_b   1.000
_cell.length_c   1.000
_cell.angle_alpha   90.00
_cell.angle_beta   90.00
_cell.angle_gamma   90.00
#
_symmetry.space_group_name_H-M   'P 1'
#
loop_
_entity.id
_entity.type
_entity.pdbx_description
1 polymer ?
#
loop_
_entity_poly.entity_id
_entity_poly.type
_entity_poly.pdbx_seq_one_letter_code
_entity_poly.pdbx_strand_id
1 'polypeptide(L)'
;MFIQFDSVNGVKIDKPFERELKVLMSPDNNANVKDFTFILSTLAPNGGCTDFHSHNESGELMIFLSGTGRAWFEDSVYDITPGTALYAPPGKVHKTLNTGNEPLQIACIFIPAISTDYILKMREESERARGNS
;
A
#
# COMPACT_ATOMS: atom_id res chain seq x y z
N MET A 1 -7.08 21.00 0.82
CA MET A 1 -6.90 20.25 2.08
C MET A 1 -5.42 20.08 2.37
N PHE A 2 -5.03 20.24 3.62
CA PHE A 2 -3.65 20.05 4.08
C PHE A 2 -3.62 18.98 5.16
N ILE A 3 -2.62 18.06 5.12
CA ILE A 3 -2.49 17.02 6.13
C ILE A 3 -1.02 16.74 6.44
N GLN A 4 -0.73 16.53 7.72
CA GLN A 4 0.55 16.02 8.18
C GLN A 4 0.40 14.51 8.41
N PHE A 5 1.30 13.72 7.86
CA PHE A 5 1.20 12.25 7.95
C PHE A 5 1.17 11.76 9.41
N ASP A 6 1.95 12.42 10.27
CA ASP A 6 2.03 12.03 11.68
C ASP A 6 0.75 12.32 12.47
N SER A 7 -0.15 13.15 11.94
CA SER A 7 -1.42 13.45 12.61
C SER A 7 -2.49 12.38 12.40
N VAL A 8 -2.24 11.41 11.53
CA VAL A 8 -3.19 10.35 11.20
C VAL A 8 -2.76 9.06 11.87
N ASN A 9 -3.71 8.42 12.58
CA ASN A 9 -3.46 7.11 13.16
C ASN A 9 -3.47 6.04 12.08
N GLY A 10 -2.47 5.18 12.10
CA GLY A 10 -2.37 4.08 11.17
C GLY A 10 -3.12 2.85 11.65
N VAL A 11 -3.47 1.98 10.71
CA VAL A 11 -3.99 0.65 10.98
C VAL A 11 -2.87 -0.35 10.74
N LYS A 12 -2.49 -1.09 11.78
CA LYS A 12 -1.43 -2.08 11.68
C LYS A 12 -1.96 -3.39 11.17
N ILE A 13 -1.26 -3.97 10.20
CA ILE A 13 -1.52 -5.30 9.68
C ILE A 13 -0.37 -6.19 10.14
N ASP A 14 -0.70 -7.28 10.86
CA ASP A 14 0.29 -8.20 11.40
C ASP A 14 0.82 -9.15 10.32
N LYS A 15 1.93 -9.85 10.64
CA LYS A 15 2.52 -10.84 9.75
C LYS A 15 1.48 -11.81 9.21
N PRO A 16 1.68 -12.39 8.01
CA PRO A 16 2.88 -12.29 7.18
C PRO A 16 3.00 -11.03 6.34
N PHE A 17 1.92 -10.27 6.16
CA PHE A 17 1.91 -9.07 5.32
C PHE A 17 2.07 -7.82 6.19
N GLU A 18 3.15 -7.81 7.00
CA GLU A 18 3.34 -6.82 8.07
C GLU A 18 3.58 -5.41 7.52
N ARG A 19 2.66 -4.51 7.84
CA ARG A 19 2.74 -3.11 7.44
C ARG A 19 1.76 -2.25 8.23
N GLU A 20 1.90 -0.95 8.09
CA GLU A 20 0.94 0.02 8.61
C GLU A 20 0.32 0.78 7.43
N LEU A 21 -0.99 0.99 7.47
CA LEU A 21 -1.71 1.77 6.46
C LEU A 21 -2.35 2.99 7.12
N LYS A 22 -2.07 4.17 6.56
CA LYS A 22 -2.70 5.42 6.97
C LYS A 22 -3.52 5.97 5.81
N VAL A 23 -4.83 6.10 5.98
CA VAL A 23 -5.67 6.77 5.00
C VAL A 23 -5.52 8.27 5.21
N LEU A 24 -4.80 8.92 4.31
CA LEU A 24 -4.52 10.34 4.43
C LEU A 24 -5.62 11.18 3.80
N MET A 25 -6.08 10.82 2.61
CA MET A 25 -7.15 11.51 1.90
C MET A 25 -8.02 10.50 1.18
N SER A 26 -9.33 10.57 1.39
CA SER A 26 -10.30 9.71 0.70
C SER A 26 -11.68 10.33 0.74
N PRO A 27 -12.59 9.89 -0.16
CA PRO A 27 -13.99 10.33 -0.08
C PRO A 27 -14.67 9.94 1.23
N ASP A 28 -14.18 8.89 1.90
CA ASP A 28 -14.78 8.39 3.13
C ASP A 28 -14.44 9.24 4.35
N ASN A 29 -13.29 9.92 4.35
CA ASN A 29 -12.86 10.72 5.49
C ASN A 29 -12.71 12.22 5.16
N ASN A 30 -13.03 12.62 3.93
CA ASN A 30 -12.90 14.02 3.53
C ASN A 30 -13.82 14.35 2.36
N ALA A 31 -14.83 15.17 2.63
CA ALA A 31 -15.87 15.54 1.65
C ALA A 31 -15.32 16.30 0.42
N ASN A 32 -14.13 16.89 0.52
CA ASN A 32 -13.53 17.65 -0.58
C ASN A 32 -12.66 16.81 -1.51
N VAL A 33 -12.43 15.56 -1.17
CA VAL A 33 -11.65 14.62 -1.98
C VAL A 33 -12.60 13.58 -2.55
N LYS A 34 -12.79 13.59 -3.88
CA LYS A 34 -13.75 12.69 -4.55
C LYS A 34 -13.10 11.73 -5.53
N ASP A 35 -11.99 12.14 -6.14
CA ASP A 35 -11.46 11.48 -7.34
C ASP A 35 -10.35 10.48 -7.05
N PHE A 36 -9.83 10.45 -5.82
CA PHE A 36 -8.72 9.56 -5.47
C PHE A 36 -8.78 9.17 -4.00
N THR A 37 -8.06 8.12 -3.69
CA THR A 37 -7.73 7.72 -2.31
C THR A 37 -6.22 7.74 -2.17
N PHE A 38 -5.71 8.41 -1.13
CA PHE A 38 -4.29 8.48 -0.84
C PHE A 38 -4.02 7.76 0.49
N ILE A 39 -3.25 6.68 0.41
CA ILE A 39 -2.85 5.86 1.57
C ILE A 39 -1.33 5.89 1.67
N LEU A 40 -0.81 6.17 2.87
CA LEU A 40 0.60 5.94 3.15
C LEU A 40 0.76 4.52 3.68
N SER A 41 1.49 3.70 2.95
CA SER A 41 1.81 2.33 3.35
C SER A 41 3.25 2.28 3.85
N THR A 42 3.46 1.71 5.04
CA THR A 42 4.79 1.53 5.61
C THR A 42 5.01 0.04 5.84
N LEU A 43 5.82 -0.57 4.98
CA LEU A 43 6.16 -1.99 5.08
C LEU A 43 7.24 -2.19 6.13
N ALA A 44 7.05 -3.17 7.00
CA ALA A 44 7.98 -3.45 8.08
C ALA A 44 9.36 -3.86 7.56
N PRO A 45 10.45 -3.51 8.25
CA PRO A 45 11.78 -3.97 7.88
C PRO A 45 11.87 -5.50 7.81
N ASN A 46 12.77 -5.98 7.01
CA ASN A 46 13.14 -7.40 6.94
C ASN A 46 11.96 -8.31 6.59
N GLY A 47 11.24 -7.97 5.52
CA GLY A 47 10.23 -8.86 4.97
C GLY A 47 8.80 -8.37 5.00
N GLY A 48 8.53 -7.17 5.51
CA GLY A 48 7.19 -6.58 5.37
C GLY A 48 6.79 -6.54 3.90
N CYS A 49 5.56 -6.89 3.58
CA CYS A 49 5.14 -7.06 2.19
C CYS A 49 3.63 -6.96 2.01
N THR A 50 3.23 -6.91 0.76
CA THR A 50 1.87 -7.21 0.35
C THR A 50 1.84 -8.62 -0.23
N ASP A 51 0.65 -9.21 -0.39
CA ASP A 51 0.49 -10.37 -1.26
C ASP A 51 0.34 -9.91 -2.71
N PHE A 52 0.38 -10.85 -3.66
CA PHE A 52 -0.02 -10.53 -5.04
C PHE A 52 -1.49 -10.13 -5.04
N HIS A 53 -1.77 -8.97 -5.59
CA HIS A 53 -3.12 -8.42 -5.62
C HIS A 53 -3.31 -7.48 -6.81
N SER A 54 -4.57 -7.18 -7.08
CA SER A 54 -4.96 -6.19 -8.09
C SER A 54 -6.18 -5.43 -7.59
N HIS A 55 -6.44 -4.28 -8.21
CA HIS A 55 -7.63 -3.48 -7.95
C HIS A 55 -8.44 -3.44 -9.24
N ASN A 56 -9.69 -3.91 -9.19
CA ASN A 56 -10.48 -4.15 -10.43
C ASN A 56 -10.88 -2.86 -11.14
N GLU A 57 -11.13 -1.79 -10.39
CA GLU A 57 -11.68 -0.55 -10.94
C GLU A 57 -10.76 0.65 -10.83
N SER A 58 -9.65 0.51 -10.09
CA SER A 58 -8.74 1.62 -9.83
C SER A 58 -7.33 1.29 -10.26
N GLY A 59 -6.66 2.26 -10.88
CA GLY A 59 -5.21 2.22 -10.99
C GLY A 59 -4.59 2.63 -9.66
N GLU A 60 -3.40 2.12 -9.39
CA GLU A 60 -2.63 2.50 -8.20
C GLU A 60 -1.28 3.07 -8.62
N LEU A 61 -1.05 4.34 -8.27
CA LEU A 61 0.27 4.96 -8.40
C LEU A 61 1.00 4.81 -7.07
N MET A 62 2.14 4.13 -7.11
CA MET A 62 3.00 3.91 -5.95
C MET A 62 4.25 4.75 -6.08
N ILE A 63 4.48 5.65 -5.13
CA ILE A 63 5.67 6.50 -5.07
C ILE A 63 6.48 6.06 -3.86
N PHE A 64 7.70 5.57 -4.10
CA PHE A 64 8.55 5.03 -3.04
C PHE A 64 9.35 6.18 -2.42
N LEU A 65 9.05 6.49 -1.16
CA LEU A 65 9.58 7.66 -0.47
C LEU A 65 10.88 7.38 0.25
N SER A 66 10.97 6.21 0.90
CA SER A 66 12.12 5.82 1.71
C SER A 66 12.19 4.30 1.82
N GLY A 67 13.38 3.78 2.13
CA GLY A 67 13.61 2.35 2.21
C GLY A 67 13.98 1.73 0.87
N THR A 68 14.20 0.42 0.87
CA THR A 68 14.56 -0.36 -0.32
C THR A 68 13.76 -1.65 -0.38
N GLY A 69 13.53 -2.15 -1.59
CA GLY A 69 12.74 -3.37 -1.74
C GLY A 69 12.67 -3.86 -3.18
N ARG A 70 11.70 -4.72 -3.42
CA ARG A 70 11.36 -5.23 -4.75
C ARG A 70 9.88 -5.10 -5.01
N ALA A 71 9.55 -4.80 -6.26
CA ALA A 71 8.18 -4.78 -6.73
C ALA A 71 8.04 -5.76 -7.90
N TRP A 72 6.99 -6.57 -7.83
CA TRP A 72 6.57 -7.43 -8.94
C TRP A 72 5.36 -6.78 -9.59
N PHE A 73 5.43 -6.62 -10.89
CA PHE A 73 4.33 -6.12 -11.71
C PHE A 73 4.19 -7.04 -12.91
N GLU A 74 3.10 -7.80 -12.95
CA GLU A 74 2.90 -8.86 -13.93
C GLU A 74 4.11 -9.80 -13.95
N ASP A 75 4.80 -9.94 -15.07
CA ASP A 75 5.97 -10.80 -15.20
C ASP A 75 7.30 -10.10 -14.94
N SER A 76 7.25 -8.83 -14.56
CA SER A 76 8.46 -8.01 -14.35
C SER A 76 8.77 -7.85 -12.87
N VAL A 77 10.06 -7.69 -12.56
CA VAL A 77 10.55 -7.43 -11.20
C VAL A 77 11.43 -6.20 -11.23
N TYR A 78 11.20 -5.29 -10.29
CA TYR A 78 11.95 -4.03 -10.21
C TYR A 78 12.55 -3.86 -8.83
N ASP A 79 13.80 -3.40 -8.77
CA ASP A 79 14.40 -2.98 -7.51
C ASP A 79 13.87 -1.59 -7.14
N ILE A 80 13.43 -1.45 -5.88
CA ILE A 80 12.87 -0.21 -5.36
C ILE A 80 13.95 0.54 -4.59
N THR A 81 14.12 1.82 -4.93
CA THR A 81 14.93 2.77 -4.18
C THR A 81 14.13 4.05 -3.97
N PRO A 82 14.52 4.91 -3.01
CA PRO A 82 13.83 6.19 -2.83
C PRO A 82 13.81 7.02 -4.11
N GLY A 83 12.67 7.61 -4.43
CA GLY A 83 12.52 8.42 -5.63
C GLY A 83 12.14 7.63 -6.88
N THR A 84 11.69 6.39 -6.73
CA THR A 84 11.14 5.60 -7.85
C THR A 84 9.62 5.52 -7.74
N ALA A 85 8.96 5.17 -8.83
CA ALA A 85 7.50 5.04 -8.86
C ALA A 85 7.08 3.89 -9.77
N LEU A 86 5.95 3.27 -9.42
CA LEU A 86 5.32 2.21 -10.20
C LEU A 86 3.85 2.51 -10.34
N TYR A 87 3.33 2.42 -11.55
CA TYR A 87 1.89 2.53 -11.78
C TYR A 87 1.33 1.17 -12.19
N ALA A 88 0.33 0.70 -11.44
CA ALA A 88 -0.41 -0.52 -11.75
C ALA A 88 -1.80 -0.14 -12.28
N PRO A 89 -2.06 -0.33 -13.58
CA PRO A 89 -3.40 -0.10 -14.13
C PRO A 89 -4.45 -1.01 -13.48
N PRO A 90 -5.76 -0.68 -13.61
CA PRO A 90 -6.81 -1.55 -13.09
C PRO A 90 -6.65 -2.99 -13.56
N GLY A 91 -6.81 -3.93 -12.63
CA GLY A 91 -6.76 -5.37 -12.90
C GLY A 91 -5.37 -5.98 -13.03
N LYS A 92 -4.31 -5.18 -12.97
CA LYS A 92 -2.94 -5.69 -13.10
C LYS A 92 -2.36 -6.13 -11.76
N VAL A 93 -1.88 -7.37 -11.73
CA VAL A 93 -1.38 -8.00 -10.49
C VAL A 93 -0.01 -7.44 -10.13
N HIS A 94 0.16 -7.10 -8.86
CA HIS A 94 1.41 -6.56 -8.34
C HIS A 94 1.62 -6.96 -6.88
N LYS A 95 2.88 -6.83 -6.43
CA LYS A 95 3.31 -7.14 -5.06
C LYS A 95 4.53 -6.30 -4.72
N THR A 96 4.66 -5.92 -3.46
CA THR A 96 5.84 -5.19 -2.96
C THR A 96 6.41 -5.88 -1.72
N LEU A 97 7.74 -5.94 -1.65
CA LEU A 97 8.48 -6.56 -0.55
C LEU A 97 9.58 -5.62 -0.06
N ASN A 98 9.63 -5.39 1.25
CA ASN A 98 10.73 -4.68 1.88
C ASN A 98 11.91 -5.66 2.07
N THR A 99 12.99 -5.43 1.35
CA THR A 99 14.21 -6.26 1.45
C THR A 99 15.27 -5.65 2.33
N GLY A 100 15.03 -4.45 2.86
CA GLY A 100 15.99 -3.73 3.68
C GLY A 100 15.73 -3.88 5.17
N ASN A 101 16.56 -3.21 5.96
CA ASN A 101 16.45 -3.18 7.42
C ASN A 101 15.82 -1.90 7.96
N GLU A 102 15.31 -1.06 7.07
CA GLU A 102 14.57 0.16 7.40
C GLU A 102 13.12 0.04 6.91
N PRO A 103 12.17 0.82 7.47
CA PRO A 103 10.81 0.85 6.94
C PRO A 103 10.80 1.30 5.47
N LEU A 104 9.96 0.66 4.66
CA LEU A 104 9.73 1.05 3.27
C LEU A 104 8.43 1.84 3.19
N GLN A 105 8.52 3.14 2.94
CA GLN A 105 7.34 4.00 2.85
C GLN A 105 6.93 4.23 1.41
N ILE A 106 5.64 4.02 1.16
CA ILE A 106 5.03 4.10 -0.17
C ILE A 106 3.83 5.03 -0.10
N ALA A 107 3.84 6.08 -0.92
CA ALA A 107 2.64 6.86 -1.17
C ALA A 107 1.80 6.13 -2.22
N CYS A 108 0.63 5.63 -1.82
CA CYS A 108 -0.27 4.87 -2.69
C CYS A 108 -1.47 5.72 -3.05
N ILE A 109 -1.62 6.03 -4.33
CA ILE A 109 -2.71 6.87 -4.83
C ILE A 109 -3.58 6.04 -5.76
N PHE A 110 -4.84 5.86 -5.39
CA PHE A 110 -5.82 5.07 -6.15
C PHE A 110 -6.72 6.00 -6.95
N ILE A 111 -6.81 5.79 -8.25
CA ILE A 111 -7.60 6.61 -9.18
C ILE A 111 -8.40 5.69 -10.10
N PRO A 112 -9.74 5.77 -10.08
CA PRO A 112 -10.59 6.50 -9.14
C PRO A 112 -10.45 5.99 -7.70
N ALA A 113 -11.08 6.73 -6.77
CA ALA A 113 -11.00 6.42 -5.34
C ALA A 113 -11.49 5.00 -5.02
N ILE A 114 -10.88 4.39 -4.00
CA ILE A 114 -11.33 3.12 -3.44
C ILE A 114 -11.97 3.37 -2.06
N SER A 115 -12.84 2.44 -1.64
CA SER A 115 -13.39 2.44 -0.30
C SER A 115 -12.32 2.08 0.73
N THR A 116 -12.42 2.65 1.94
CA THR A 116 -11.54 2.31 3.06
C THR A 116 -11.80 0.91 3.61
N ASP A 117 -12.86 0.23 3.20
CA ASP A 117 -13.06 -1.20 3.48
C ASP A 117 -11.91 -2.07 2.98
N TYR A 118 -11.13 -1.57 2.04
CA TYR A 118 -9.89 -2.17 1.57
C TYR A 118 -8.94 -2.54 2.71
N ILE A 119 -8.81 -1.69 3.73
CA ILE A 119 -7.94 -1.93 4.88
C ILE A 119 -8.39 -3.14 5.68
N LEU A 120 -9.70 -3.29 5.89
CA LEU A 120 -10.26 -4.44 6.59
C LEU A 120 -9.97 -5.74 5.84
N LYS A 121 -10.09 -5.71 4.51
CA LYS A 121 -9.76 -6.87 3.68
C LYS A 121 -8.30 -7.27 3.81
N MET A 122 -7.40 -6.30 3.84
CA MET A 122 -5.96 -6.57 3.97
C MET A 122 -5.63 -7.22 5.31
N ARG A 123 -6.26 -6.77 6.38
CA ARG A 123 -6.11 -7.38 7.70
C ARG A 123 -6.62 -8.82 7.71
N GLU A 124 -7.80 -9.04 7.16
CA GLU A 124 -8.41 -10.38 7.07
C GLU A 124 -7.54 -11.34 6.26
N GLU A 125 -6.96 -10.89 5.16
CA GLU A 125 -6.07 -11.72 4.35
C GLU A 125 -4.83 -12.15 5.14
N SER A 126 -4.24 -11.24 5.90
CA SER A 126 -3.10 -11.55 6.75
C SER A 126 -3.47 -12.54 7.86
N GLU A 127 -4.61 -12.36 8.48
CA GLU A 127 -5.13 -13.27 9.51
C GLU A 127 -5.38 -14.66 8.94
N ARG A 128 -5.98 -14.76 7.76
CA ARG A 128 -6.20 -16.06 7.09
C ARG A 128 -4.89 -16.75 6.75
N ALA A 129 -3.90 -16.01 6.27
CA ALA A 129 -2.59 -16.57 5.94
C ALA A 129 -1.89 -17.15 7.19
N ARG A 130 -2.04 -16.49 8.35
CA ARG A 130 -1.51 -17.04 9.62
C ARG A 130 -2.26 -18.29 10.07
N GLY A 131 -3.59 -18.26 9.94
CA GLY A 131 -4.42 -19.38 10.36
C GLY A 131 -4.22 -20.66 9.56
N ASN A 132 -3.70 -20.52 8.33
CA ASN A 132 -3.46 -21.63 7.42
C ASN A 132 -2.01 -22.18 7.49
N SER A 133 -1.19 -21.60 8.35
CA SER A 133 0.21 -22.00 8.49
C SER A 133 0.44 -23.09 9.56
#